data_a4925ee3de37df62e28cd9e7a540abf0
#
_entry.id   a4925ee3de37df62e28cd9e7a540abf0
#
_cell.length_a   1.000
_cell.length_b   1.000
_cell.length_c   1.000
_cell.angle_alpha   90.00
_cell.angle_beta   90.00
_cell.angle_gamma   90.00
#
_symmetry.space_group_name_H-M   'P 1'
#
loop_
_entity.id
_entity.type
_entity.pdbx_description
1 polymer ?
#
loop_
_entity_poly.entity_id
_entity_poly.type
_entity_poly.pdbx_seq_one_letter_code
_entity_poly.pdbx_strand_id
1 'polypeptide(L)'
;MFKSSRKKLIAIGCSYTEHYLFSDQSPNADHDFPRWPQHLADMLDMECINLGKCGSGNDQILAKTVDATLNEKNIGLVVLMWSEWQRIGFQCNTDWDEWFHITPHADWLKDGRKYILEKQNKFHATRNTLRTFIHAEKILSDIPYMFIQGTENVFWRKSWHINHDRRSYLSEILKSPYLDYIENNISDKFIGWPIMKELGGYCIADILDKEDPSRTKLRISQDDAHPNASGHKFIAEFLYEQYKEIYNNN
;
A
#
# COMPACT_ATOMS: atom_id res chain seq x y z
N MET A 1 32.16 -3.74 23.80
CA MET A 1 30.85 -3.05 23.76
C MET A 1 30.15 -3.46 22.49
N PHE A 2 29.20 -4.36 22.56
CA PHE A 2 28.36 -4.67 21.39
C PHE A 2 27.45 -3.45 21.16
N LYS A 3 27.62 -2.74 20.03
CA LYS A 3 26.62 -1.78 19.58
C LYS A 3 25.31 -2.55 19.45
N SER A 4 24.31 -2.23 20.25
CA SER A 4 22.93 -2.69 20.00
C SER A 4 22.62 -2.33 18.54
N SER A 5 22.33 -3.32 17.71
CA SER A 5 21.89 -3.05 16.35
C SER A 5 20.59 -2.26 16.44
N ARG A 6 20.46 -1.17 15.67
CA ARG A 6 19.20 -0.41 15.58
C ARG A 6 18.06 -1.37 15.25
N LYS A 7 16.87 -1.08 15.77
CA LYS A 7 15.66 -1.76 15.30
C LYS A 7 15.43 -1.44 13.83
N LYS A 8 14.76 -2.34 13.12
CA LYS A 8 14.49 -2.21 11.70
C LYS A 8 13.05 -1.78 11.47
N LEU A 9 12.85 -0.77 10.59
CA LEU A 9 11.58 -0.47 9.98
C LEU A 9 11.55 -1.19 8.64
N ILE A 10 10.57 -2.06 8.44
CA ILE A 10 10.32 -2.75 7.17
C ILE A 10 9.09 -2.13 6.53
N ALA A 11 9.26 -1.57 5.34
CA ALA A 11 8.18 -0.99 4.56
C ALA A 11 7.93 -1.82 3.30
N ILE A 12 6.68 -2.25 3.09
CA ILE A 12 6.28 -3.07 1.95
C ILE A 12 5.09 -2.41 1.27
N GLY A 13 5.11 -2.32 -0.05
CA GLY A 13 4.03 -1.67 -0.80
C GLY A 13 4.30 -1.65 -2.30
N CYS A 14 3.57 -0.80 -3.01
CA CYS A 14 3.69 -0.62 -4.46
C CYS A 14 4.62 0.56 -4.81
N SER A 15 4.39 1.19 -5.97
CA SER A 15 5.17 2.33 -6.45
C SER A 15 5.20 3.54 -5.50
N TYR A 16 4.21 3.71 -4.62
CA TYR A 16 4.22 4.73 -3.58
C TYR A 16 5.25 4.45 -2.46
N THR A 17 5.80 3.23 -2.43
CA THR A 17 6.79 2.80 -1.44
C THR A 17 8.16 2.58 -2.07
N GLU A 18 8.22 2.10 -3.33
CA GLU A 18 9.45 1.74 -4.02
C GLU A 18 10.38 2.95 -4.20
N HIS A 19 11.68 2.72 -4.04
CA HIS A 19 12.70 3.64 -4.52
C HIS A 19 13.06 3.30 -5.98
N TYR A 20 12.68 4.18 -6.90
CA TYR A 20 13.01 4.07 -8.33
C TYR A 20 13.63 5.38 -8.82
N LEU A 21 14.52 5.30 -9.81
CA LEU A 21 15.27 6.44 -10.36
C LEU A 21 14.69 6.92 -11.69
N PHE A 22 13.74 6.19 -12.27
CA PHE A 22 13.14 6.50 -13.55
C PHE A 22 11.66 6.11 -13.58
N SER A 23 10.86 6.91 -14.27
CA SER A 23 9.45 6.63 -14.56
C SER A 23 9.12 6.98 -16.02
N ASP A 24 8.52 6.06 -16.74
CA ASP A 24 8.02 6.30 -18.10
C ASP A 24 6.91 7.37 -18.13
N GLN A 25 6.18 7.54 -17.04
CA GLN A 25 5.11 8.54 -16.93
C GLN A 25 5.65 9.95 -16.78
N SER A 26 6.85 10.09 -16.22
CA SER A 26 7.49 11.37 -15.94
C SER A 26 9.01 11.29 -16.17
N PRO A 27 9.46 11.02 -17.42
CA PRO A 27 10.87 10.70 -17.70
C PRO A 27 11.84 11.85 -17.44
N ASN A 28 11.34 13.08 -17.37
CA ASN A 28 12.15 14.29 -17.13
C ASN A 28 12.07 14.78 -15.67
N ALA A 29 11.32 14.10 -14.81
CA ALA A 29 11.26 14.47 -13.40
C ALA A 29 12.46 13.88 -12.64
N ASP A 30 12.90 14.60 -11.61
CA ASP A 30 13.87 14.04 -10.66
C ASP A 30 13.16 13.00 -9.80
N HIS A 31 13.69 11.79 -9.79
CA HIS A 31 13.21 10.66 -8.98
C HIS A 31 14.23 10.24 -7.93
N ASP A 32 15.40 10.85 -7.84
CA ASP A 32 16.43 10.53 -6.87
C ASP A 32 16.24 11.32 -5.56
N PHE A 33 15.27 10.87 -4.77
CA PHE A 33 15.00 11.44 -3.45
C PHE A 33 14.57 10.33 -2.46
N PRO A 34 14.80 10.55 -1.14
CA PRO A 34 14.34 9.62 -0.12
C PRO A 34 12.83 9.41 -0.17
N ARG A 35 12.39 8.17 -0.05
CA ARG A 35 10.98 7.79 0.02
C ARG A 35 10.49 7.87 1.46
N TRP A 36 9.15 7.84 1.66
CA TRP A 36 8.57 7.90 2.99
C TRP A 36 9.12 6.85 3.98
N PRO A 37 9.50 5.61 3.55
CA PRO A 37 10.07 4.65 4.50
C PRO A 37 11.38 5.13 5.13
N GLN A 38 12.26 5.77 4.34
CA GLN A 38 13.51 6.33 4.85
C GLN A 38 13.25 7.46 5.84
N HIS A 39 12.40 8.42 5.47
CA HIS A 39 12.04 9.52 6.37
C HIS A 39 11.41 9.04 7.68
N LEU A 40 10.50 8.06 7.62
CA LEU A 40 9.87 7.50 8.81
C LEU A 40 10.87 6.73 9.69
N ALA A 41 11.77 5.96 9.07
CA ALA A 41 12.82 5.25 9.80
C ALA A 41 13.76 6.22 10.53
N ASP A 42 14.14 7.32 9.88
CA ASP A 42 14.96 8.37 10.48
C ASP A 42 14.26 9.03 11.69
N MET A 43 12.96 9.31 11.58
CA MET A 43 12.16 9.86 12.68
C MET A 43 12.04 8.91 13.88
N LEU A 44 12.08 7.59 13.62
CA LEU A 44 11.96 6.54 14.64
C LEU A 44 13.33 6.03 15.15
N ASP A 45 14.44 6.58 14.66
CA ASP A 45 15.81 6.08 14.89
C ASP A 45 15.96 4.58 14.58
N MET A 46 15.37 4.14 13.45
CA MET A 46 15.41 2.78 12.95
C MET A 46 16.25 2.67 11.66
N GLU A 47 16.73 1.47 11.36
CA GLU A 47 17.29 1.12 10.06
C GLU A 47 16.13 0.89 9.07
N CYS A 48 16.19 1.50 7.88
CA CYS A 48 15.16 1.36 6.87
C CYS A 48 15.42 0.14 5.96
N ILE A 49 14.44 -0.76 5.87
CA ILE A 49 14.37 -1.81 4.85
C ILE A 49 13.13 -1.53 3.98
N ASN A 50 13.37 -0.99 2.79
CA ASN A 50 12.30 -0.71 1.83
C ASN A 50 12.19 -1.86 0.82
N LEU A 51 11.09 -2.62 0.89
CA LEU A 51 10.75 -3.73 0.01
C LEU A 51 9.60 -3.39 -0.96
N GLY A 52 9.29 -2.10 -1.12
CA GLY A 52 8.30 -1.63 -2.09
C GLY A 52 8.67 -2.03 -3.51
N LYS A 53 7.68 -2.34 -4.34
CA LYS A 53 7.88 -2.67 -5.75
C LYS A 53 6.73 -2.15 -6.60
N CYS A 54 7.05 -1.43 -7.68
CA CYS A 54 6.07 -0.88 -8.60
C CYS A 54 5.15 -1.98 -9.15
N GLY A 55 3.86 -1.68 -9.20
CA GLY A 55 2.87 -2.63 -9.70
C GLY A 55 2.45 -3.72 -8.71
N SER A 56 3.11 -3.88 -7.55
CA SER A 56 2.77 -4.92 -6.57
C SER A 56 1.28 -5.02 -6.30
N GLY A 57 0.75 -6.23 -6.35
CA GLY A 57 -0.54 -6.59 -5.80
C GLY A 57 -0.45 -6.95 -4.31
N ASN A 58 -1.60 -7.11 -3.66
CA ASN A 58 -1.65 -7.43 -2.22
C ASN A 58 -1.14 -8.83 -1.90
N ASP A 59 -1.18 -9.74 -2.86
CA ASP A 59 -0.56 -11.07 -2.82
C ASP A 59 0.97 -11.00 -2.69
N GLN A 60 1.64 -10.17 -3.49
CA GLN A 60 3.08 -9.96 -3.37
C GLN A 60 3.45 -9.23 -2.08
N ILE A 61 2.66 -8.23 -1.66
CA ILE A 61 2.88 -7.53 -0.40
C ILE A 61 2.85 -8.54 0.77
N LEU A 62 1.88 -9.46 0.77
CA LEU A 62 1.80 -10.52 1.77
C LEU A 62 3.00 -11.48 1.69
N ALA A 63 3.38 -11.95 0.49
CA ALA A 63 4.52 -12.83 0.31
C ALA A 63 5.81 -12.20 0.85
N LYS A 64 6.09 -10.95 0.49
CA LYS A 64 7.24 -10.20 1.01
C LYS A 64 7.17 -10.00 2.53
N THR A 65 5.98 -9.90 3.11
CA THR A 65 5.81 -9.83 4.57
C THR A 65 6.26 -11.12 5.23
N VAL A 66 5.87 -12.28 4.69
CA VAL A 66 6.34 -13.59 5.15
C VAL A 66 7.86 -13.68 5.07
N ASP A 67 8.43 -13.40 3.89
CA ASP A 67 9.88 -13.48 3.66
C ASP A 67 10.65 -12.56 4.60
N ALA A 68 10.18 -11.33 4.79
CA ALA A 68 10.82 -10.37 5.69
C ALA A 68 10.81 -10.85 7.15
N THR A 69 9.69 -11.41 7.63
CA THR A 69 9.60 -11.90 9.02
C THR A 69 10.44 -13.15 9.26
N LEU A 70 10.71 -13.95 8.24
CA LEU A 70 11.57 -15.13 8.34
C LEU A 70 13.05 -14.77 8.29
N ASN A 71 13.42 -13.77 7.47
CA ASN A 71 14.83 -13.46 7.18
C ASN A 71 15.38 -12.33 8.04
N GLU A 72 14.55 -11.38 8.49
CA GLU A 72 15.00 -10.22 9.23
C GLU A 72 14.89 -10.44 10.74
N LYS A 73 15.86 -9.89 11.46
CA LYS A 73 15.90 -9.89 12.93
C LYS A 73 15.84 -8.45 13.45
N ASN A 74 15.43 -8.31 14.71
CA ASN A 74 15.35 -7.03 15.39
C ASN A 74 14.37 -6.05 14.71
N ILE A 75 13.23 -6.58 14.21
CA ILE A 75 12.18 -5.79 13.60
C ILE A 75 11.53 -4.91 14.68
N GLY A 76 11.52 -3.61 14.45
CA GLY A 76 10.89 -2.64 15.33
C GLY A 76 9.51 -2.21 14.89
N LEU A 77 9.29 -2.19 13.55
CA LEU A 77 8.00 -1.82 12.95
C LEU A 77 7.92 -2.40 11.54
N VAL A 78 6.75 -2.91 11.17
CA VAL A 78 6.38 -3.24 9.79
C VAL A 78 5.27 -2.32 9.33
N VAL A 79 5.44 -1.65 8.19
CA VAL A 79 4.40 -0.81 7.58
C VAL A 79 4.02 -1.41 6.24
N LEU A 80 2.76 -1.86 6.11
CA LEU A 80 2.21 -2.40 4.88
C LEU A 80 1.34 -1.34 4.22
N MET A 81 1.83 -0.80 3.08
CA MET A 81 1.05 0.09 2.24
C MET A 81 0.36 -0.72 1.15
N TRP A 82 -0.90 -1.09 1.42
CA TRP A 82 -1.71 -1.91 0.54
C TRP A 82 -2.00 -1.24 -0.79
N SER A 83 -2.09 -2.06 -1.81
CA SER A 83 -2.31 -1.66 -3.21
C SER A 83 -3.76 -1.86 -3.63
N GLU A 84 -4.04 -1.58 -4.90
CA GLU A 84 -5.35 -1.82 -5.52
C GLU A 84 -5.73 -3.30 -5.46
N TRP A 85 -6.98 -3.58 -5.09
CA TRP A 85 -7.47 -4.94 -4.84
C TRP A 85 -7.57 -5.83 -6.08
N GLN A 86 -7.56 -5.20 -7.27
CA GLN A 86 -7.63 -5.88 -8.56
C GLN A 86 -6.29 -6.34 -9.10
N ARG A 87 -5.19 -5.83 -8.55
CA ARG A 87 -3.87 -6.22 -9.00
C ARG A 87 -3.63 -7.69 -8.71
N ILE A 88 -3.03 -8.38 -9.66
CA ILE A 88 -2.70 -9.80 -9.56
C ILE A 88 -1.21 -9.93 -9.80
N GLY A 89 -0.50 -10.53 -8.85
CA GLY A 89 0.90 -10.90 -8.98
C GLY A 89 1.05 -12.37 -9.32
N PHE A 90 2.00 -12.68 -10.19
CA PHE A 90 2.45 -14.03 -10.48
C PHE A 90 3.92 -14.12 -10.21
N GLN A 91 4.32 -15.09 -9.41
CA GLN A 91 5.73 -15.38 -9.23
C GLN A 91 6.27 -16.01 -10.51
N CYS A 92 7.34 -15.43 -11.03
CA CYS A 92 8.00 -15.88 -12.26
C CYS A 92 9.42 -16.29 -11.95
N ASN A 93 9.87 -17.34 -12.62
CA ASN A 93 11.25 -17.78 -12.54
C ASN A 93 12.08 -17.00 -13.57
N THR A 94 12.31 -15.71 -13.32
CA THR A 94 13.15 -14.85 -14.17
C THR A 94 14.31 -14.29 -13.35
N ASP A 95 15.46 -14.11 -13.98
CA ASP A 95 16.67 -13.60 -13.32
C ASP A 95 16.57 -12.11 -12.92
N TRP A 96 15.52 -11.39 -13.36
CA TRP A 96 15.38 -9.94 -13.22
C TRP A 96 14.30 -9.51 -12.27
N ASP A 97 13.16 -10.23 -12.26
CA ASP A 97 12.02 -9.94 -11.40
C ASP A 97 11.30 -11.25 -11.09
N GLU A 98 11.23 -11.60 -9.82
CA GLU A 98 10.54 -12.81 -9.38
C GLU A 98 9.01 -12.71 -9.56
N TRP A 99 8.50 -11.50 -9.83
CA TRP A 99 7.07 -11.23 -9.90
C TRP A 99 6.68 -10.51 -11.19
N PHE A 100 5.65 -11.03 -11.83
CA PHE A 100 4.96 -10.40 -12.93
C PHE A 100 3.60 -9.87 -12.45
N HIS A 101 3.28 -8.62 -12.80
CA HIS A 101 2.07 -7.96 -12.31
C HIS A 101 1.11 -7.65 -13.43
N ILE A 102 -0.16 -7.99 -13.24
CA ILE A 102 -1.28 -7.50 -14.02
C ILE A 102 -1.95 -6.39 -13.21
N THR A 103 -1.94 -5.18 -13.77
CA THR A 103 -2.59 -4.03 -13.14
C THR A 103 -3.70 -3.50 -14.03
N PRO A 104 -4.72 -2.84 -13.47
CA PRO A 104 -5.77 -2.23 -14.28
C PRO A 104 -5.26 -1.10 -15.20
N HIS A 105 -4.05 -0.61 -14.95
CA HIS A 105 -3.42 0.49 -15.69
C HIS A 105 -2.37 0.02 -16.73
N ALA A 106 -2.11 -1.29 -16.81
CA ALA A 106 -1.10 -1.84 -17.70
C ALA A 106 -1.55 -1.82 -19.16
N ASP A 107 -1.37 -0.70 -19.84
CA ASP A 107 -1.76 -0.56 -21.25
C ASP A 107 -0.92 -1.45 -22.19
N TRP A 108 0.32 -1.79 -21.79
CA TRP A 108 1.20 -2.73 -22.50
C TRP A 108 0.72 -4.18 -22.40
N LEU A 109 -0.13 -4.51 -21.42
CA LEU A 109 -0.66 -5.84 -21.20
C LEU A 109 -2.16 -5.88 -21.48
N LYS A 110 -2.56 -5.64 -22.73
CA LYS A 110 -3.97 -5.48 -23.15
C LYS A 110 -4.87 -6.62 -22.68
N ASP A 111 -4.41 -7.87 -22.82
CA ASP A 111 -5.20 -9.05 -22.43
C ASP A 111 -5.31 -9.20 -20.91
N GLY A 112 -4.24 -8.90 -20.18
CA GLY A 112 -4.26 -8.91 -18.71
C GLY A 112 -5.17 -7.84 -18.14
N ARG A 113 -5.09 -6.61 -18.66
CA ARG A 113 -6.01 -5.52 -18.33
C ARG A 113 -7.46 -5.89 -18.62
N LYS A 114 -7.71 -6.43 -19.81
CA LYS A 114 -9.04 -6.89 -20.22
C LYS A 114 -9.57 -7.97 -19.27
N TYR A 115 -8.73 -8.92 -18.86
CA TYR A 115 -9.09 -9.92 -17.87
C TYR A 115 -9.53 -9.28 -16.55
N ILE A 116 -8.75 -8.36 -15.99
CA ILE A 116 -9.12 -7.66 -14.76
C ILE A 116 -10.44 -6.92 -14.90
N LEU A 117 -10.61 -6.15 -15.98
CA LEU A 117 -11.74 -5.27 -16.17
C LEU A 117 -13.04 -5.99 -16.50
N GLU A 118 -12.97 -7.07 -17.29
CA GLU A 118 -14.13 -7.76 -17.82
C GLU A 118 -14.44 -9.10 -17.14
N LYS A 119 -13.43 -9.79 -16.64
CA LYS A 119 -13.55 -11.18 -16.17
C LYS A 119 -13.25 -11.36 -14.69
N GLN A 120 -12.46 -10.48 -14.07
CA GLN A 120 -12.17 -10.62 -12.66
C GLN A 120 -13.46 -10.43 -11.85
N ASN A 121 -13.74 -11.42 -11.03
CA ASN A 121 -14.87 -11.34 -10.10
C ASN A 121 -14.52 -10.38 -8.97
N LYS A 122 -15.22 -9.24 -8.92
CA LYS A 122 -15.02 -8.20 -7.92
C LYS A 122 -15.22 -8.71 -6.48
N PHE A 123 -16.18 -9.60 -6.27
CA PHE A 123 -16.42 -10.19 -4.95
C PHE A 123 -15.24 -11.08 -4.53
N HIS A 124 -14.66 -11.81 -5.48
CA HIS A 124 -13.45 -12.57 -5.21
C HIS A 124 -12.28 -11.66 -4.84
N ALA A 125 -12.03 -10.60 -5.60
CA ALA A 125 -10.97 -9.63 -5.30
C ALA A 125 -11.14 -9.00 -3.92
N THR A 126 -12.37 -8.58 -3.57
CA THR A 126 -12.70 -8.02 -2.25
C THR A 126 -12.43 -9.02 -1.13
N ARG A 127 -12.99 -10.22 -1.22
CA ARG A 127 -12.82 -11.26 -0.19
C ARG A 127 -11.36 -11.68 -0.04
N ASN A 128 -10.66 -11.82 -1.16
CA ASN A 128 -9.25 -12.18 -1.14
C ASN A 128 -8.41 -11.12 -0.45
N THR A 129 -8.65 -9.85 -0.72
CA THR A 129 -7.95 -8.75 -0.06
C THR A 129 -8.23 -8.70 1.44
N LEU A 130 -9.49 -8.85 1.86
CA LEU A 130 -9.83 -8.89 3.30
C LEU A 130 -9.15 -10.07 4.02
N ARG A 131 -9.08 -11.25 3.38
CA ARG A 131 -8.32 -12.40 3.89
C ARG A 131 -6.83 -12.09 3.98
N THR A 132 -6.28 -11.39 2.99
CA THR A 132 -4.87 -10.99 2.96
C THR A 132 -4.52 -10.10 4.15
N PHE A 133 -5.39 -9.16 4.51
CA PHE A 133 -5.21 -8.33 5.71
C PHE A 133 -5.18 -9.17 6.99
N ILE A 134 -6.10 -10.14 7.12
CA ILE A 134 -6.15 -11.05 8.26
C ILE A 134 -4.90 -11.94 8.32
N HIS A 135 -4.45 -12.46 7.18
CA HIS A 135 -3.22 -13.26 7.14
C HIS A 135 -2.00 -12.44 7.56
N ALA A 136 -1.87 -11.21 7.06
CA ALA A 136 -0.77 -10.34 7.43
C ALA A 136 -0.78 -10.01 8.94
N GLU A 137 -1.95 -9.73 9.52
CA GLU A 137 -2.09 -9.54 10.96
C GLU A 137 -1.63 -10.77 11.75
N LYS A 138 -2.04 -11.97 11.34
CA LYS A 138 -1.61 -13.22 12.00
C LYS A 138 -0.09 -13.43 11.93
N ILE A 139 0.53 -13.10 10.81
CA ILE A 139 1.99 -13.18 10.63
C ILE A 139 2.70 -12.17 11.53
N LEU A 140 2.11 -10.99 11.70
CA LEU A 140 2.68 -9.87 12.44
C LEU A 140 2.19 -9.78 13.90
N SER A 141 1.53 -10.80 14.45
CA SER A 141 0.90 -10.75 15.78
C SER A 141 1.85 -10.32 16.91
N ASP A 142 3.11 -10.71 16.83
CA ASP A 142 4.15 -10.42 17.83
C ASP A 142 5.09 -9.27 17.41
N ILE A 143 4.80 -8.59 16.30
CA ILE A 143 5.63 -7.54 15.72
C ILE A 143 4.79 -6.25 15.63
N PRO A 144 5.28 -5.08 16.07
CA PRO A 144 4.59 -3.82 15.83
C PRO A 144 4.34 -3.61 14.32
N TYR A 145 3.11 -3.28 13.94
CA TYR A 145 2.77 -3.06 12.53
C TYR A 145 1.74 -1.96 12.34
N MET A 146 1.77 -1.33 11.17
CA MET A 146 0.75 -0.42 10.70
C MET A 146 0.31 -0.82 9.29
N PHE A 147 -0.99 -0.80 9.04
CA PHE A 147 -1.57 -0.96 7.71
C PHE A 147 -2.10 0.37 7.22
N ILE A 148 -1.99 0.61 5.92
CA ILE A 148 -2.60 1.74 5.25
C ILE A 148 -2.85 1.39 3.78
N GLN A 149 -3.93 1.90 3.20
CA GLN A 149 -4.18 1.80 1.78
C GLN A 149 -3.42 2.91 1.05
N GLY A 150 -2.61 2.57 0.04
CA GLY A 150 -1.82 3.55 -0.71
C GLY A 150 -2.66 4.38 -1.67
N THR A 151 -3.43 3.70 -2.52
CA THR A 151 -4.22 4.32 -3.60
C THR A 151 -5.68 3.92 -3.51
N GLU A 152 -6.56 4.77 -4.03
CA GLU A 152 -7.98 4.43 -4.19
C GLU A 152 -8.12 3.20 -5.11
N ASN A 153 -8.99 2.31 -4.74
CA ASN A 153 -9.31 1.15 -5.55
C ASN A 153 -9.95 1.59 -6.88
N VAL A 154 -9.43 1.08 -8.01
CA VAL A 154 -9.84 1.50 -9.35
C VAL A 154 -11.34 1.28 -9.61
N PHE A 155 -11.95 0.28 -9.01
CA PHE A 155 -13.39 0.05 -9.12
C PHE A 155 -14.25 1.22 -8.61
N TRP A 156 -13.67 2.12 -7.83
CA TRP A 156 -14.34 3.30 -7.28
C TRP A 156 -14.11 4.56 -8.11
N ARG A 157 -13.24 4.51 -9.12
CA ARG A 157 -12.97 5.66 -9.99
C ARG A 157 -14.10 5.85 -11.00
N LYS A 158 -14.68 7.05 -11.04
CA LYS A 158 -15.78 7.42 -11.95
C LYS A 158 -15.42 7.30 -13.44
N SER A 159 -14.15 7.42 -13.80
CA SER A 159 -13.67 7.42 -15.19
C SER A 159 -13.69 6.07 -15.90
N TRP A 160 -13.90 4.99 -15.16
CA TRP A 160 -13.95 3.66 -15.73
C TRP A 160 -15.41 3.32 -16.02
N HIS A 161 -15.82 3.42 -17.29
CA HIS A 161 -17.17 3.09 -17.82
C HIS A 161 -17.53 1.59 -17.70
N ILE A 162 -17.06 0.96 -16.64
CA ILE A 162 -17.46 -0.39 -16.31
C ILE A 162 -18.74 -0.23 -15.48
N ASN A 163 -19.83 -0.85 -15.93
CA ASN A 163 -21.12 -0.95 -15.24
C ASN A 163 -20.98 -1.70 -13.88
N HIS A 164 -20.08 -1.27 -13.03
CA HIS A 164 -19.88 -1.83 -11.70
C HIS A 164 -20.58 -0.93 -10.70
N ASP A 165 -21.67 -1.44 -10.17
CA ASP A 165 -22.38 -0.80 -9.08
C ASP A 165 -21.46 -0.72 -7.84
N ARG A 166 -20.99 0.49 -7.55
CA ARG A 166 -20.18 0.81 -6.37
C ARG A 166 -20.83 0.30 -5.08
N ARG A 167 -22.16 0.35 -4.99
CA ARG A 167 -22.93 -0.14 -3.86
C ARG A 167 -22.76 -1.63 -3.62
N SER A 168 -22.53 -2.41 -4.67
CA SER A 168 -22.34 -3.86 -4.54
C SER A 168 -21.05 -4.23 -3.81
N TYR A 169 -19.99 -3.40 -3.92
CA TYR A 169 -18.75 -3.59 -3.16
C TYR A 169 -18.94 -3.29 -1.68
N LEU A 170 -19.56 -2.15 -1.36
CA LEU A 170 -19.89 -1.80 0.01
C LEU A 170 -20.76 -2.88 0.65
N SER A 171 -21.78 -3.34 -0.08
CA SER A 171 -22.64 -4.43 0.39
C SER A 171 -21.88 -5.73 0.63
N GLU A 172 -20.91 -6.08 -0.20
CA GLU A 172 -20.10 -7.29 -0.02
C GLU A 172 -19.16 -7.18 1.19
N ILE A 173 -18.56 -6.02 1.39
CA ILE A 173 -17.70 -5.77 2.55
C ILE A 173 -18.53 -5.80 3.83
N LEU A 174 -19.66 -5.09 3.87
CA LEU A 174 -20.54 -5.00 5.04
C LEU A 174 -21.19 -6.35 5.41
N LYS A 175 -21.33 -7.25 4.45
CA LYS A 175 -21.86 -8.62 4.69
C LYS A 175 -20.75 -9.65 4.93
N SER A 176 -19.50 -9.25 4.80
CA SER A 176 -18.38 -10.19 4.93
C SER A 176 -18.14 -10.54 6.40
N PRO A 177 -17.99 -11.83 6.76
CA PRO A 177 -17.58 -12.23 8.10
C PRO A 177 -16.16 -11.77 8.45
N TYR A 178 -15.41 -11.31 7.47
CA TYR A 178 -14.07 -10.75 7.69
C TYR A 178 -14.10 -9.35 8.27
N LEU A 179 -15.20 -8.60 8.07
CA LEU A 179 -15.34 -7.24 8.59
C LEU A 179 -15.27 -7.25 10.12
N ASP A 180 -16.08 -8.08 10.76
CA ASP A 180 -16.11 -8.20 12.23
C ASP A 180 -14.73 -8.55 12.80
N TYR A 181 -14.00 -9.42 12.09
CA TYR A 181 -12.65 -9.76 12.51
C TYR A 181 -11.70 -8.57 12.40
N ILE A 182 -11.74 -7.83 11.29
CA ILE A 182 -10.86 -6.67 11.04
C ILE A 182 -11.18 -5.56 12.03
N GLU A 183 -12.45 -5.25 12.26
CA GLU A 183 -12.90 -4.25 13.23
C GLU A 183 -12.38 -4.53 14.64
N ASN A 184 -12.39 -5.79 15.06
CA ASN A 184 -12.00 -6.18 16.42
C ASN A 184 -10.50 -6.41 16.61
N ASN A 185 -9.70 -6.57 15.54
CA ASN A 185 -8.29 -7.00 15.68
C ASN A 185 -7.29 -6.16 14.89
N ILE A 186 -7.73 -5.41 13.89
CA ILE A 186 -6.84 -4.74 12.93
C ILE A 186 -7.13 -3.25 12.84
N SER A 187 -8.37 -2.80 13.00
CA SER A 187 -8.84 -1.45 12.67
C SER A 187 -8.08 -0.34 13.40
N ASP A 188 -7.65 -0.57 14.63
CA ASP A 188 -6.86 0.36 15.44
C ASP A 188 -5.43 0.58 14.91
N LYS A 189 -4.93 -0.35 14.09
CA LYS A 189 -3.63 -0.30 13.41
C LYS A 189 -3.75 -0.14 11.89
N PHE A 190 -4.97 -0.06 11.38
CA PHE A 190 -5.23 0.17 9.96
C PHE A 190 -5.63 1.62 9.73
N ILE A 191 -4.65 2.44 9.42
CA ILE A 191 -4.81 3.87 9.21
C ILE A 191 -5.77 4.13 8.05
N GLY A 192 -6.79 4.95 8.30
CA GLY A 192 -7.83 5.26 7.30
C GLY A 192 -8.92 4.20 7.15
N TRP A 193 -8.94 3.15 7.99
CA TRP A 193 -10.03 2.17 7.97
C TRP A 193 -11.40 2.87 8.20
N PRO A 194 -12.47 2.47 7.52
CA PRO A 194 -12.60 1.33 6.61
C PRO A 194 -12.14 1.60 5.16
N ILE A 195 -11.23 2.50 4.91
CA ILE A 195 -10.59 2.88 3.63
C ILE A 195 -11.52 3.35 2.50
N MET A 196 -12.81 3.33 2.71
CA MET A 196 -13.81 3.82 1.77
C MET A 196 -14.39 5.14 2.25
N LYS A 197 -14.35 6.16 1.39
CA LYS A 197 -14.86 7.50 1.69
C LYS A 197 -16.32 7.51 2.13
N GLU A 198 -17.14 6.64 1.54
CA GLU A 198 -18.56 6.51 1.88
C GLU A 198 -18.80 6.00 3.30
N LEU A 199 -17.83 5.32 3.88
CA LEU A 199 -17.86 4.84 5.26
C LEU A 199 -16.99 5.69 6.20
N GLY A 200 -16.51 6.84 5.72
CA GLY A 200 -15.63 7.74 6.50
C GLY A 200 -14.15 7.37 6.46
N GLY A 201 -13.75 6.37 5.66
CA GLY A 201 -12.36 5.97 5.51
C GLY A 201 -11.61 6.79 4.45
N TYR A 202 -10.30 6.53 4.35
CA TYR A 202 -9.42 7.20 3.40
C TYR A 202 -8.18 6.36 3.06
N CYS A 203 -7.48 6.75 1.99
CA CYS A 203 -6.17 6.21 1.61
C CYS A 203 -5.11 7.33 1.54
N ILE A 204 -3.86 6.98 1.34
CA ILE A 204 -2.76 7.97 1.21
C ILE A 204 -3.03 8.97 0.07
N ALA A 205 -3.54 8.48 -1.07
CA ALA A 205 -3.87 9.36 -2.18
C ALA A 205 -4.91 10.44 -1.80
N ASP A 206 -5.89 10.08 -0.96
CA ASP A 206 -6.91 11.03 -0.47
C ASP A 206 -6.32 12.12 0.42
N ILE A 207 -5.38 11.73 1.29
CA ILE A 207 -4.71 12.68 2.18
C ILE A 207 -3.88 13.67 1.38
N LEU A 208 -3.11 13.17 0.41
CA LEU A 208 -2.31 14.02 -0.47
C LEU A 208 -3.18 14.96 -1.31
N ASP A 209 -4.29 14.46 -1.87
CA ASP A 209 -5.21 15.29 -2.67
C ASP A 209 -6.01 16.29 -1.82
N LYS A 210 -6.22 16.01 -0.54
CA LYS A 210 -6.83 16.95 0.41
C LYS A 210 -5.87 18.09 0.74
N GLU A 211 -4.59 17.79 0.95
CA GLU A 211 -3.56 18.79 1.28
C GLU A 211 -3.12 19.59 0.04
N ASP A 212 -3.05 18.93 -1.12
CA ASP A 212 -2.70 19.55 -2.40
C ASP A 212 -3.72 19.23 -3.49
N PRO A 213 -4.89 19.89 -3.49
CA PRO A 213 -5.96 19.65 -4.49
C PRO A 213 -5.51 19.92 -5.93
N SER A 214 -4.51 20.80 -6.10
CA SER A 214 -3.96 21.16 -7.41
C SER A 214 -2.96 20.14 -7.95
N ARG A 215 -2.46 19.23 -7.11
CA ARG A 215 -1.43 18.23 -7.43
C ARG A 215 -0.12 18.83 -7.96
N THR A 216 0.24 20.00 -7.44
CA THR A 216 1.43 20.73 -7.89
C THR A 216 2.55 20.76 -6.87
N LYS A 217 2.28 20.42 -5.61
CA LYS A 217 3.22 20.51 -4.49
C LYS A 217 3.68 19.15 -3.97
N LEU A 218 2.75 18.19 -3.89
CA LEU A 218 2.98 16.87 -3.27
C LEU A 218 3.04 15.73 -4.28
N ARG A 219 2.72 15.99 -5.53
CA ARG A 219 2.74 15.01 -6.63
C ARG A 219 3.85 15.33 -7.61
N ILE A 220 4.30 14.34 -8.38
CA ILE A 220 5.31 14.53 -9.43
C ILE A 220 4.78 15.51 -10.47
N SER A 221 3.51 15.34 -10.89
CA SER A 221 2.81 16.28 -11.77
C SER A 221 1.30 16.11 -11.63
N GLN A 222 0.53 16.93 -12.35
CA GLN A 222 -0.93 16.76 -12.41
C GLN A 222 -1.34 15.44 -13.07
N ASP A 223 -0.55 14.96 -14.01
CA ASP A 223 -0.79 13.72 -14.76
C ASP A 223 -0.18 12.50 -14.07
N ASP A 224 0.91 12.70 -13.32
CA ASP A 224 1.56 11.66 -12.52
C ASP A 224 1.22 11.83 -11.03
N ALA A 225 0.27 11.01 -10.57
CA ALA A 225 -0.22 11.06 -9.20
C ALA A 225 0.73 10.47 -8.15
N HIS A 226 1.94 10.01 -8.52
CA HIS A 226 2.92 9.55 -7.54
C HIS A 226 3.41 10.70 -6.67
N PRO A 227 3.71 10.45 -5.39
CA PRO A 227 4.29 11.47 -4.51
C PRO A 227 5.67 11.92 -5.03
N ASN A 228 5.96 13.20 -5.01
CA ASN A 228 7.31 13.75 -5.18
C ASN A 228 8.05 13.77 -3.83
N ALA A 229 9.27 14.37 -3.78
CA ALA A 229 10.06 14.45 -2.56
C ALA A 229 9.28 15.02 -1.36
N SER A 230 8.54 16.12 -1.58
CA SER A 230 7.71 16.75 -0.54
C SER A 230 6.53 15.86 -0.15
N GLY A 231 5.92 15.18 -1.10
CA GLY A 231 4.84 14.23 -0.87
C GLY A 231 5.30 13.03 -0.03
N HIS A 232 6.48 12.49 -0.29
CA HIS A 232 7.04 11.41 0.52
C HIS A 232 7.37 11.86 1.94
N LYS A 233 7.93 13.06 2.11
CA LYS A 233 8.16 13.63 3.44
C LYS A 233 6.85 13.81 4.20
N PHE A 234 5.83 14.37 3.56
CA PHE A 234 4.50 14.55 4.13
C PHE A 234 3.87 13.21 4.55
N ILE A 235 3.96 12.16 3.73
CA ILE A 235 3.49 10.82 4.08
C ILE A 235 4.21 10.31 5.35
N ALA A 236 5.52 10.48 5.43
CA ALA A 236 6.29 10.02 6.58
C ALA A 236 5.90 10.76 7.87
N GLU A 237 5.74 12.09 7.81
CA GLU A 237 5.29 12.91 8.93
C GLU A 237 3.90 12.48 9.41
N PHE A 238 2.97 12.27 8.48
CA PHE A 238 1.65 11.75 8.78
C PHE A 238 1.70 10.37 9.46
N LEU A 239 2.47 9.42 8.92
CA LEU A 239 2.61 8.07 9.48
C LEU A 239 3.30 8.10 10.85
N TYR A 240 4.23 9.02 11.08
CA TYR A 240 4.87 9.20 12.37
C TYR A 240 3.88 9.65 13.46
N GLU A 241 2.98 10.59 13.15
CA GLU A 241 1.92 10.99 14.08
C GLU A 241 1.00 9.80 14.39
N GLN A 242 0.60 9.03 13.38
CA GLN A 242 -0.21 7.83 13.57
C GLN A 242 0.50 6.77 14.41
N TYR A 243 1.81 6.58 14.21
CA TYR A 243 2.60 5.67 15.04
C TYR A 243 2.56 6.10 16.53
N LYS A 244 2.68 7.38 16.80
CA LYS A 244 2.61 7.89 18.19
C LYS A 244 1.23 7.66 18.82
N GLU A 245 0.17 7.85 18.06
CA GLU A 245 -1.20 7.58 18.53
C GLU A 245 -1.41 6.10 18.85
N ILE A 246 -0.91 5.19 18.02
CA ILE A 246 -1.07 3.75 18.19
C ILE A 246 -0.18 3.18 19.31
N TYR A 247 1.07 3.66 19.45
CA TYR A 247 2.06 3.00 20.28
C TYR A 247 2.59 3.80 21.47
N ASN A 248 2.43 5.14 21.52
CA ASN A 248 2.96 5.97 22.59
C ASN A 248 1.87 6.50 23.55
N ASN A 249 0.59 6.39 23.19
CA ASN A 249 -0.54 6.82 24.05
C ASN A 249 -1.12 5.67 24.90
N ASN A 250 -0.43 4.52 24.97
CA ASN A 250 -0.78 3.37 25.82
C ASN A 250 0.15 3.24 27.02
#